data_859d9b9ea34d3e7d24dd9f42e956f7f9
#
_entry.id   859d9b9ea34d3e7d24dd9f42e956f7f9
#
_cell.length_a   1.000
_cell.length_b   1.000
_cell.length_c   1.000
_cell.angle_alpha   90.00
_cell.angle_beta   90.00
_cell.angle_gamma   90.00
#
_symmetry.space_group_name_H-M   'P 1'
#
loop_
_entity.id
_entity.type
_entity.pdbx_description
1 polymer ?
#
loop_
_entity_poly.entity_id
_entity_poly.type
_entity_poly.pdbx_seq_one_letter_code
_entity_poly.pdbx_strand_id
1 'polypeptide(L)'
;VRTLALSLLLSAAGLAQASEGTETQLYFGDTHLHTTYSFDAFLNKNFTADPDTAYRWAKGEPVIHPYNRTRVQIGTPLDFLVVSDHAEMLGVMRAIRGETIQWEEIGLYASFKRWLAVRQLNEALDKGLGRAFFARFLPKSAEVKGGDPVADINNNIGGIAIFGDTTNTSKDAWQDIIGAAERHNEPGVFTSLLGWEWSSIPTGANLHRIVVTPEGGDKASQYLPFGSDQSQYPEDLWQWLADTAERTDSRFIAIPHNSNISKGYMFAETTVRGQPITADYARTRMQWEPISEVTQIKGDSETHAQFSPDDEFADFETYDYYIQTTKNNTEISPGDYIRPALKLGLALEQKVGANPYKFGFIGSTDAHSGLASPEENNFQGKMAADSTPETKAPVLGNPTGASGWDMSASGLAAVWATENSREAIYAAFKRKETYATSGPRLRVQLFAGWDFPDNAESSEDFARIGYDYGVPMGGDLTANASASAPEFLVRAVKDPMDANLDRLQIVKGW
;
A
#
# COMPACT_ATOMS: atom_id res chain seq x y z
N VAL A 1 9.33 69.64 -12.87
CA VAL A 1 9.41 68.40 -13.56
C VAL A 1 8.78 67.34 -12.65
N ARG A 2 7.51 67.01 -12.90
CA ARG A 2 6.76 65.99 -12.15
C ARG A 2 6.71 64.73 -13.01
N THR A 3 7.26 63.66 -12.52
CA THR A 3 7.20 62.32 -13.14
C THR A 3 5.97 61.59 -12.60
N LEU A 4 5.01 61.29 -13.47
CA LEU A 4 3.89 60.40 -13.19
C LEU A 4 4.41 58.95 -13.26
N ALA A 5 4.22 58.20 -12.19
CA ALA A 5 4.36 56.72 -12.22
C ALA A 5 3.00 56.10 -12.57
N LEU A 6 2.96 55.43 -13.71
CA LEU A 6 1.79 54.68 -14.18
C LEU A 6 1.91 53.21 -13.65
N SER A 7 1.07 52.88 -12.68
CA SER A 7 0.97 51.53 -12.16
C SER A 7 0.07 50.66 -13.11
N LEU A 8 0.66 49.72 -13.86
CA LEU A 8 -0.07 48.70 -14.58
C LEU A 8 -0.49 47.61 -13.57
N LEU A 9 -1.77 47.52 -13.30
CA LEU A 9 -2.40 46.35 -12.71
C LEU A 9 -2.56 45.27 -13.82
N LEU A 10 -1.70 44.26 -13.80
CA LEU A 10 -1.95 43.02 -14.57
C LEU A 10 -2.96 42.20 -13.76
N SER A 11 -4.20 42.18 -14.20
CA SER A 11 -5.18 41.16 -13.82
C SER A 11 -4.77 39.83 -14.49
N ALA A 12 -4.21 38.90 -13.72
CA ALA A 12 -4.05 37.55 -14.15
C ALA A 12 -5.44 36.86 -14.17
N ALA A 13 -6.10 36.93 -15.32
CA ALA A 13 -7.19 36.03 -15.62
C ALA A 13 -6.54 34.64 -15.86
N GLY A 14 -6.67 33.75 -14.88
CA GLY A 14 -6.35 32.35 -15.05
C GLY A 14 -7.26 31.75 -16.11
N LEU A 15 -6.78 31.68 -17.34
CA LEU A 15 -7.33 30.78 -18.34
C LEU A 15 -7.16 29.36 -17.81
N ALA A 16 -8.25 28.76 -17.34
CA ALA A 16 -8.34 27.32 -17.24
C ALA A 16 -8.09 26.82 -18.68
N GLN A 17 -6.90 26.27 -18.91
CA GLN A 17 -6.67 25.45 -20.10
C GLN A 17 -7.59 24.25 -19.95
N ALA A 18 -8.66 24.22 -20.74
CA ALA A 18 -9.34 22.99 -21.06
C ALA A 18 -8.27 22.04 -21.60
N SER A 19 -7.91 21.00 -20.87
CA SER A 19 -7.09 19.92 -21.39
C SER A 19 -7.85 19.37 -22.57
N GLU A 20 -7.23 19.36 -23.77
CA GLU A 20 -7.68 18.50 -24.84
C GLU A 20 -7.83 17.12 -24.23
N GLY A 21 -9.06 16.59 -24.22
CA GLY A 21 -9.44 15.39 -23.50
C GLY A 21 -8.59 14.20 -23.91
N THR A 22 -7.50 13.99 -23.19
CA THR A 22 -6.69 12.78 -23.35
C THR A 22 -7.52 11.64 -22.83
N GLU A 23 -7.94 10.76 -23.71
CA GLU A 23 -8.77 9.61 -23.37
C GLU A 23 -8.04 8.73 -22.35
N THR A 24 -8.61 8.59 -21.15
CA THR A 24 -8.04 7.71 -20.14
C THR A 24 -8.40 6.26 -20.42
N GLN A 25 -7.48 5.36 -20.10
CA GLN A 25 -7.65 3.91 -20.18
C GLN A 25 -7.54 3.32 -18.77
N LEU A 26 -8.18 2.19 -18.56
CA LEU A 26 -8.18 1.50 -17.27
C LEU A 26 -7.07 0.46 -17.24
N TYR A 27 -6.22 0.55 -16.21
CA TYR A 27 -5.13 -0.38 -15.95
C TYR A 27 -5.32 -1.04 -14.58
N PHE A 28 -5.04 -2.35 -14.51
CA PHE A 28 -5.10 -3.14 -13.28
C PHE A 28 -3.71 -3.61 -12.87
N GLY A 29 -3.35 -3.38 -11.62
CA GLY A 29 -2.07 -3.79 -11.11
C GLY A 29 -2.06 -4.02 -9.60
N ASP A 30 -0.88 -4.35 -9.10
CA ASP A 30 -0.64 -4.57 -7.68
C ASP A 30 0.49 -3.66 -7.20
N THR A 31 0.26 -2.93 -6.11
CA THR A 31 1.25 -2.04 -5.52
C THR A 31 1.94 -2.63 -4.29
N HIS A 32 1.55 -3.86 -3.88
CA HIS A 32 1.95 -4.42 -2.60
C HIS A 32 2.29 -5.91 -2.74
N LEU A 33 3.54 -6.18 -3.06
CA LEU A 33 4.04 -7.54 -3.28
C LEU A 33 5.45 -7.74 -2.68
N HIS A 34 5.62 -8.84 -1.95
CA HIS A 34 6.88 -9.21 -1.31
C HIS A 34 7.56 -10.39 -1.99
N THR A 35 8.88 -10.29 -2.11
CA THR A 35 9.73 -11.29 -2.74
C THR A 35 10.70 -11.95 -1.74
N THR A 36 11.71 -12.65 -2.24
CA THR A 36 12.78 -13.22 -1.39
C THR A 36 13.60 -12.16 -0.64
N TYR A 37 13.44 -10.88 -0.97
CA TYR A 37 14.16 -9.78 -0.33
C TYR A 37 13.48 -9.28 0.94
N SER A 38 12.18 -9.52 1.11
CA SER A 38 11.48 -9.31 2.39
C SER A 38 11.88 -10.39 3.40
N PHE A 39 12.28 -9.96 4.58
CA PHE A 39 12.75 -10.87 5.62
C PHE A 39 11.71 -11.91 6.03
N ASP A 40 10.45 -11.51 6.15
CA ASP A 40 9.35 -12.37 6.56
C ASP A 40 8.85 -13.28 5.43
N ALA A 41 8.81 -12.83 4.18
CA ALA A 41 8.55 -13.68 3.02
C ALA A 41 9.58 -14.81 2.94
N PHE A 42 10.86 -14.47 3.11
CA PHE A 42 11.94 -15.45 3.12
C PHE A 42 11.81 -16.47 4.27
N LEU A 43 11.56 -15.99 5.48
CA LEU A 43 11.36 -16.85 6.67
C LEU A 43 10.11 -17.73 6.54
N ASN A 44 9.11 -17.32 5.76
CA ASN A 44 7.91 -18.08 5.43
C ASN A 44 8.02 -18.88 4.12
N LYS A 45 9.24 -19.30 3.76
CA LYS A 45 9.59 -20.26 2.71
C LYS A 45 9.52 -19.75 1.29
N ASN A 46 9.50 -18.43 1.06
CA ASN A 46 9.78 -17.87 -0.24
C ASN A 46 11.30 -17.79 -0.45
N PHE A 47 11.95 -18.88 -0.85
CA PHE A 47 13.40 -18.89 -1.05
C PHE A 47 13.82 -18.57 -2.48
N THR A 48 12.92 -18.55 -3.43
CA THR A 48 13.28 -18.51 -4.87
C THR A 48 12.50 -17.54 -5.73
N ALA A 49 11.34 -17.03 -5.30
CA ALA A 49 10.61 -16.04 -6.07
C ALA A 49 11.16 -14.64 -5.74
N ASP A 50 12.15 -14.25 -6.51
CA ASP A 50 12.79 -12.93 -6.48
C ASP A 50 12.01 -11.89 -7.32
N PRO A 51 12.42 -10.62 -7.38
CA PRO A 51 11.75 -9.59 -8.16
C PRO A 51 11.59 -9.94 -9.64
N ASP A 52 12.58 -10.59 -10.26
CA ASP A 52 12.47 -11.03 -11.65
C ASP A 52 11.33 -12.06 -11.84
N THR A 53 11.23 -13.01 -10.93
CA THR A 53 10.14 -13.99 -10.91
C THR A 53 8.77 -13.32 -10.73
N ALA A 54 8.69 -12.32 -9.85
CA ALA A 54 7.47 -11.57 -9.60
C ALA A 54 6.98 -10.80 -10.84
N TYR A 55 7.87 -10.12 -11.54
CA TYR A 55 7.51 -9.42 -12.78
C TYR A 55 7.12 -10.38 -13.91
N ARG A 56 7.82 -11.52 -14.05
CA ARG A 56 7.46 -12.55 -15.03
C ARG A 56 6.07 -13.12 -14.76
N TRP A 57 5.76 -13.43 -13.52
CA TRP A 57 4.41 -13.84 -13.11
C TRP A 57 3.36 -12.80 -13.49
N ALA A 58 3.57 -11.54 -13.09
CA ALA A 58 2.64 -10.45 -13.37
C ALA A 58 2.40 -10.24 -14.87
N LYS A 59 3.42 -10.42 -15.70
CA LYS A 59 3.34 -10.37 -17.18
C LYS A 59 2.68 -11.60 -17.81
N GLY A 60 2.25 -12.57 -17.00
CA GLY A 60 1.59 -13.78 -17.50
C GLY A 60 2.55 -14.90 -17.91
N GLU A 61 3.82 -14.81 -17.58
CA GLU A 61 4.76 -15.90 -17.84
C GLU A 61 4.61 -17.01 -16.78
N PRO A 62 4.75 -18.27 -17.16
CA PRO A 62 4.77 -19.36 -16.20
C PRO A 62 6.04 -19.34 -15.37
N VAL A 63 5.88 -19.51 -14.05
CA VAL A 63 6.97 -19.54 -13.08
C VAL A 63 6.90 -20.81 -12.21
N ILE A 64 7.94 -21.05 -11.44
CA ILE A 64 7.95 -22.15 -10.46
C ILE A 64 7.59 -21.59 -9.09
N HIS A 65 6.50 -22.10 -8.52
CA HIS A 65 6.06 -21.70 -7.18
C HIS A 65 7.18 -21.92 -6.15
N PRO A 66 7.50 -20.92 -5.28
CA PRO A 66 8.70 -20.98 -4.43
C PRO A 66 8.68 -22.10 -3.39
N TYR A 67 7.50 -22.56 -2.96
CA TYR A 67 7.36 -23.60 -1.94
C TYR A 67 7.03 -24.98 -2.53
N ASN A 68 5.87 -25.13 -3.17
CA ASN A 68 5.40 -26.44 -3.64
C ASN A 68 6.05 -26.90 -4.95
N ARG A 69 6.84 -26.04 -5.58
CA ARG A 69 7.65 -26.31 -6.79
C ARG A 69 6.83 -26.67 -8.04
N THR A 70 5.52 -26.44 -8.03
CA THR A 70 4.69 -26.58 -9.22
C THR A 70 4.93 -25.44 -10.20
N ARG A 71 4.68 -25.70 -11.49
CA ARG A 71 4.65 -24.66 -12.51
C ARG A 71 3.27 -24.00 -12.44
N VAL A 72 3.26 -22.70 -12.20
CA VAL A 72 2.05 -21.89 -12.06
C VAL A 72 2.10 -20.70 -13.00
N GLN A 73 0.95 -20.11 -13.31
CA GLN A 73 0.81 -18.97 -14.21
C GLN A 73 -0.44 -18.20 -13.80
N ILE A 74 -0.38 -16.86 -13.78
CA ILE A 74 -1.55 -16.02 -13.56
C ILE A 74 -2.53 -16.18 -14.73
N GLY A 75 -3.82 -16.18 -14.46
CA GLY A 75 -4.86 -16.34 -15.48
C GLY A 75 -4.96 -15.12 -16.39
N THR A 76 -4.94 -13.94 -15.80
CA THR A 76 -4.95 -12.66 -16.53
C THR A 76 -3.75 -11.82 -16.13
N PRO A 77 -2.84 -11.46 -17.05
CA PRO A 77 -1.67 -10.62 -16.74
C PRO A 77 -2.07 -9.27 -16.13
N LEU A 78 -1.22 -8.72 -15.26
CA LEU A 78 -1.36 -7.37 -14.74
C LEU A 78 -0.81 -6.36 -15.76
N ASP A 79 -1.30 -5.12 -15.69
CA ASP A 79 -0.77 -4.02 -16.50
C ASP A 79 0.43 -3.35 -15.84
N PHE A 80 0.50 -3.38 -14.50
CA PHE A 80 1.62 -2.84 -13.74
C PHE A 80 1.84 -3.59 -12.42
N LEU A 81 3.06 -3.48 -11.87
CA LEU A 81 3.42 -4.05 -10.59
C LEU A 81 4.44 -3.17 -9.86
N VAL A 82 4.29 -3.07 -8.54
CA VAL A 82 5.33 -2.60 -7.61
C VAL A 82 5.81 -3.79 -6.78
N VAL A 83 7.06 -4.17 -6.92
CA VAL A 83 7.71 -5.01 -5.91
C VAL A 83 8.07 -4.11 -4.74
N SER A 84 7.46 -4.37 -3.58
CA SER A 84 7.49 -3.47 -2.42
C SER A 84 8.02 -4.16 -1.17
N ASP A 85 9.15 -4.86 -1.31
CA ASP A 85 9.79 -5.54 -0.20
C ASP A 85 10.02 -4.61 1.01
N HIS A 86 9.94 -5.16 2.22
CA HIS A 86 10.22 -4.41 3.46
C HIS A 86 11.58 -3.73 3.42
N ALA A 87 11.64 -2.44 3.78
CA ALA A 87 12.90 -1.71 3.93
C ALA A 87 13.75 -2.29 5.07
N GLU A 88 13.08 -2.76 6.11
CA GLU A 88 13.70 -3.37 7.28
C GLU A 88 14.39 -4.68 6.89
N MET A 89 15.70 -4.76 7.15
CA MET A 89 16.49 -5.97 6.85
C MET A 89 16.42 -6.40 5.37
N LEU A 90 16.27 -5.46 4.43
CA LEU A 90 16.13 -5.71 3.00
C LEU A 90 17.22 -6.65 2.47
N GLY A 91 16.83 -7.85 2.00
CA GLY A 91 17.73 -8.86 1.47
C GLY A 91 18.61 -9.60 2.49
N VAL A 92 18.62 -9.19 3.76
CA VAL A 92 19.57 -9.70 4.78
C VAL A 92 19.36 -11.19 5.06
N MET A 93 18.13 -11.66 5.20
CA MET A 93 17.87 -13.09 5.48
C MET A 93 18.32 -13.99 4.33
N ARG A 94 18.09 -13.55 3.10
CA ARG A 94 18.56 -14.22 1.89
C ARG A 94 20.08 -14.26 1.83
N ALA A 95 20.74 -13.14 2.13
CA ALA A 95 22.21 -13.03 2.12
C ALA A 95 22.86 -13.89 3.22
N ILE A 96 22.27 -13.96 4.41
CA ILE A 96 22.73 -14.86 5.47
C ILE A 96 22.65 -16.32 5.03
N ARG A 97 21.52 -16.73 4.44
CA ARG A 97 21.33 -18.10 3.98
C ARG A 97 22.23 -18.47 2.82
N GLY A 98 22.48 -17.52 1.91
CA GLY A 98 23.35 -17.68 0.74
C GLY A 98 24.85 -17.48 1.05
N GLU A 99 25.22 -17.19 2.29
CA GLU A 99 26.59 -16.90 2.72
C GLU A 99 27.23 -15.71 1.96
N THR A 100 26.38 -14.78 1.46
CA THR A 100 26.81 -13.61 0.68
C THR A 100 26.84 -12.33 1.50
N ILE A 101 26.41 -12.38 2.76
CA ILE A 101 26.32 -11.22 3.63
C ILE A 101 27.71 -10.62 3.95
N GLN A 102 27.80 -9.31 3.83
CA GLN A 102 28.99 -8.56 4.20
C GLN A 102 28.89 -8.17 5.68
N TRP A 103 29.62 -8.88 6.54
CA TRP A 103 29.58 -8.65 7.96
C TRP A 103 30.46 -7.46 8.38
N GLU A 104 29.89 -6.59 9.19
CA GLU A 104 30.67 -5.59 9.93
C GLU A 104 31.66 -6.25 10.90
N GLU A 105 32.85 -5.67 11.03
CA GLU A 105 33.85 -6.06 12.06
C GLU A 105 33.39 -5.57 13.43
N ILE A 106 33.07 -6.49 14.32
CA ILE A 106 32.60 -6.24 15.69
C ILE A 106 33.46 -7.02 16.68
N GLY A 107 33.47 -6.61 17.94
CA GLY A 107 34.26 -7.30 18.98
C GLY A 107 33.93 -8.78 19.14
N LEU A 108 34.87 -9.59 19.63
CA LEU A 108 34.77 -11.05 19.73
C LEU A 108 33.46 -11.55 20.37
N TYR A 109 33.00 -10.91 21.43
CA TYR A 109 31.76 -11.32 22.12
C TYR A 109 30.51 -11.07 21.26
N ALA A 110 30.47 -9.94 20.57
CA ALA A 110 29.37 -9.62 19.65
C ALA A 110 29.39 -10.56 18.43
N SER A 111 30.58 -10.86 17.89
CA SER A 111 30.76 -11.82 16.79
C SER A 111 30.29 -13.24 17.19
N PHE A 112 30.56 -13.68 18.42
CA PHE A 112 30.07 -14.97 18.91
C PHE A 112 28.53 -14.99 19.03
N LYS A 113 27.91 -13.92 19.56
CA LYS A 113 26.45 -13.81 19.61
C LYS A 113 25.83 -13.83 18.23
N ARG A 114 26.37 -13.06 17.29
CA ARG A 114 25.95 -13.06 15.89
C ARG A 114 26.04 -14.44 15.25
N TRP A 115 27.19 -15.11 15.41
CA TRP A 115 27.36 -16.48 14.92
C TRP A 115 26.31 -17.44 15.49
N LEU A 116 25.99 -17.33 16.78
CA LEU A 116 24.96 -18.15 17.41
C LEU A 116 23.56 -17.85 16.82
N ALA A 117 23.23 -16.57 16.59
CA ALA A 117 21.97 -16.14 16.00
C ALA A 117 21.82 -16.65 14.55
N VAL A 118 22.86 -16.54 13.74
CA VAL A 118 22.91 -17.07 12.37
C VAL A 118 22.75 -18.58 12.36
N ARG A 119 23.41 -19.28 13.25
CA ARG A 119 23.22 -20.74 13.40
C ARG A 119 21.79 -21.12 13.77
N GLN A 120 21.18 -20.41 14.73
CA GLN A 120 19.77 -20.64 15.13
C GLN A 120 18.81 -20.34 14.00
N LEU A 121 19.04 -19.29 13.22
CA LEU A 121 18.26 -18.94 12.05
C LEU A 121 18.34 -20.08 11.00
N ASN A 122 19.53 -20.49 10.62
CA ASN A 122 19.72 -21.57 9.63
C ASN A 122 19.09 -22.89 10.11
N GLU A 123 19.25 -23.25 11.38
CA GLU A 123 18.62 -24.43 11.96
C GLU A 123 17.08 -24.33 11.93
N ALA A 124 16.53 -23.15 12.21
CA ALA A 124 15.09 -22.91 12.12
C ALA A 124 14.58 -23.03 10.66
N LEU A 125 15.32 -22.49 9.70
CA LEU A 125 14.99 -22.62 8.27
C LEU A 125 15.05 -24.07 7.80
N ASP A 126 16.08 -24.83 8.17
CA ASP A 126 16.23 -26.26 7.83
C ASP A 126 15.10 -27.12 8.39
N LYS A 127 14.61 -26.78 9.58
CA LYS A 127 13.48 -27.46 10.24
C LYS A 127 12.10 -26.94 9.78
N GLY A 128 12.04 -25.96 8.87
CA GLY A 128 10.79 -25.33 8.45
C GLY A 128 10.13 -24.47 9.53
N LEU A 129 10.88 -24.03 10.54
CA LEU A 129 10.42 -23.23 11.68
C LEU A 129 10.70 -21.72 11.50
N GLY A 130 10.91 -21.24 10.28
CA GLY A 130 11.20 -19.83 10.01
C GLY A 130 10.11 -18.89 10.55
N ARG A 131 8.82 -19.22 10.38
CA ARG A 131 7.70 -18.45 10.95
C ARG A 131 7.78 -18.35 12.48
N ALA A 132 8.08 -19.45 13.17
CA ALA A 132 8.24 -19.44 14.63
C ALA A 132 9.49 -18.68 15.08
N PHE A 133 10.53 -18.66 14.26
CA PHE A 133 11.71 -17.84 14.50
C PHE A 133 11.35 -16.35 14.36
N PHE A 134 10.68 -15.97 13.27
CA PHE A 134 10.21 -14.60 13.02
C PHE A 134 9.31 -14.09 14.14
N ALA A 135 8.39 -14.92 14.62
CA ALA A 135 7.44 -14.55 15.67
C ALA A 135 8.11 -14.02 16.96
N ARG A 136 9.39 -14.33 17.20
CA ARG A 136 10.14 -13.83 18.37
C ARG A 136 10.46 -12.33 18.26
N PHE A 137 10.40 -11.79 17.07
CA PHE A 137 10.70 -10.37 16.77
C PHE A 137 9.45 -9.51 16.71
N LEU A 138 8.26 -10.11 16.67
CA LEU A 138 7.02 -9.37 16.71
C LEU A 138 6.86 -8.63 18.04
N PRO A 139 6.24 -7.44 18.02
CA PRO A 139 6.01 -6.68 19.23
C PRO A 139 5.11 -7.46 20.21
N LYS A 140 5.32 -7.21 21.49
CA LYS A 140 4.37 -7.63 22.52
C LYS A 140 3.24 -6.63 22.55
N SER A 141 2.00 -7.10 22.65
CA SER A 141 0.88 -6.21 22.97
C SER A 141 1.16 -5.52 24.30
N ALA A 142 1.08 -4.21 24.31
CA ALA A 142 1.19 -3.40 25.49
C ALA A 142 -0.02 -2.47 25.58
N GLU A 143 -0.48 -2.22 26.79
CA GLU A 143 -1.45 -1.17 27.08
C GLU A 143 -0.73 0.18 26.91
N VAL A 144 -1.17 1.00 25.96
CA VAL A 144 -0.54 2.30 25.70
C VAL A 144 -0.96 3.30 26.79
N LYS A 145 0.01 3.73 27.57
CA LYS A 145 -0.18 4.80 28.57
C LYS A 145 0.31 6.11 27.97
N GLY A 146 -0.59 7.06 27.79
CA GLY A 146 -0.21 8.42 27.39
C GLY A 146 -0.37 8.77 25.90
N GLY A 147 -0.96 7.89 25.09
CA GLY A 147 -1.38 8.22 23.72
C GLY A 147 -0.30 8.11 22.64
N ASP A 148 0.95 7.77 22.99
CA ASP A 148 2.04 7.52 22.03
C ASP A 148 2.47 6.05 22.08
N PRO A 149 2.06 5.22 21.11
CA PRO A 149 2.37 3.79 21.11
C PRO A 149 3.85 3.50 20.80
N VAL A 150 4.57 4.43 20.20
CA VAL A 150 6.01 4.26 19.89
C VAL A 150 6.87 4.56 21.12
N ALA A 151 6.56 5.62 21.86
CA ALA A 151 7.34 6.02 23.03
C ALA A 151 7.18 5.06 24.21
N ASP A 152 5.98 4.43 24.36
CA ASP A 152 5.70 3.48 25.45
C ASP A 152 6.29 2.08 25.21
N ILE A 153 6.84 1.82 24.05
CA ILE A 153 7.45 0.55 23.75
C ILE A 153 8.92 0.58 24.20
N ASN A 154 9.28 -0.39 25.04
CA ASN A 154 10.62 -0.96 24.96
C ASN A 154 10.76 -1.58 23.58
N ASN A 155 11.12 -0.77 22.60
CA ASN A 155 11.31 -1.17 21.20
C ASN A 155 12.33 -2.30 21.15
N ASN A 156 11.84 -3.53 21.15
CA ASN A 156 12.63 -4.74 21.04
C ASN A 156 13.09 -4.97 19.57
N ILE A 157 13.41 -3.89 18.86
CA ILE A 157 14.26 -3.95 17.65
C ILE A 157 15.65 -4.52 18.01
N GLY A 158 15.95 -4.61 19.32
CA GLY A 158 17.18 -5.20 19.82
C GLY A 158 17.51 -6.62 19.38
N GLY A 159 16.52 -7.40 18.89
CA GLY A 159 16.77 -8.68 18.28
C GLY A 159 17.47 -8.58 16.91
N ILE A 160 17.17 -7.55 16.14
CA ILE A 160 17.74 -7.28 14.81
C ILE A 160 19.15 -6.72 14.95
N ALA A 161 19.40 -5.89 15.95
CA ALA A 161 20.72 -5.32 16.25
C ALA A 161 21.85 -6.36 16.44
N ILE A 162 21.48 -7.65 16.65
CA ILE A 162 22.46 -8.74 16.77
C ILE A 162 23.23 -8.99 15.45
N PHE A 163 22.66 -8.59 14.31
CA PHE A 163 23.32 -8.76 13.01
C PHE A 163 24.33 -7.64 12.71
N GLY A 164 24.32 -6.53 13.48
CA GLY A 164 25.17 -5.36 13.25
C GLY A 164 24.72 -4.53 12.05
N ASP A 165 25.61 -3.73 11.50
CA ASP A 165 25.34 -2.94 10.30
C ASP A 165 25.24 -3.85 9.06
N THR A 166 24.07 -3.85 8.42
CA THR A 166 23.76 -4.61 7.20
C THR A 166 23.52 -3.70 5.99
N THR A 167 23.87 -2.42 6.10
CA THR A 167 23.62 -1.39 5.08
C THR A 167 24.13 -1.79 3.69
N ASN A 168 25.33 -2.37 3.60
CA ASN A 168 25.88 -2.79 2.31
C ASN A 168 25.06 -3.91 1.66
N THR A 169 24.61 -4.88 2.47
CA THR A 169 23.74 -5.95 1.99
C THR A 169 22.40 -5.40 1.50
N SER A 170 21.83 -4.44 2.22
CA SER A 170 20.57 -3.79 1.80
C SER A 170 20.76 -2.92 0.54
N LYS A 171 21.94 -2.31 0.37
CA LYS A 171 22.31 -1.61 -0.89
C LYS A 171 22.34 -2.56 -2.07
N ASP A 172 22.98 -3.69 -1.95
CA ASP A 172 23.05 -4.70 -3.02
C ASP A 172 21.65 -5.20 -3.36
N ALA A 173 20.84 -5.51 -2.35
CA ALA A 173 19.44 -5.93 -2.53
C ALA A 173 18.62 -4.86 -3.25
N TRP A 174 18.75 -3.60 -2.87
CA TRP A 174 18.04 -2.49 -3.53
C TRP A 174 18.47 -2.31 -4.99
N GLN A 175 19.75 -2.47 -5.29
CA GLN A 175 20.26 -2.44 -6.67
C GLN A 175 19.70 -3.60 -7.51
N ASP A 176 19.57 -4.79 -6.94
CA ASP A 176 18.95 -5.94 -7.62
C ASP A 176 17.46 -5.69 -7.92
N ILE A 177 16.72 -5.12 -6.97
CA ILE A 177 15.30 -4.74 -7.15
C ILE A 177 15.17 -3.69 -8.27
N ILE A 178 15.98 -2.63 -8.22
CA ILE A 178 16.05 -1.61 -9.29
C ILE A 178 16.34 -2.28 -10.64
N GLY A 179 17.38 -3.12 -10.69
CA GLY A 179 17.78 -3.79 -11.93
C GLY A 179 16.67 -4.68 -12.51
N ALA A 180 15.91 -5.37 -11.67
CA ALA A 180 14.76 -6.17 -12.11
C ALA A 180 13.63 -5.26 -12.65
N ALA A 181 13.28 -4.20 -11.91
CA ALA A 181 12.25 -3.27 -12.35
C ALA A 181 12.60 -2.62 -13.70
N GLU A 182 13.85 -2.18 -13.89
CA GLU A 182 14.28 -1.58 -15.16
C GLU A 182 14.21 -2.58 -16.35
N ARG A 183 14.58 -3.85 -16.12
CA ARG A 183 14.50 -4.88 -17.18
C ARG A 183 13.09 -5.20 -17.61
N HIS A 184 12.13 -5.09 -16.71
CA HIS A 184 10.74 -5.46 -16.98
C HIS A 184 9.83 -4.28 -17.33
N ASN A 185 10.33 -3.04 -17.26
CA ASN A 185 9.57 -1.86 -17.63
C ASN A 185 9.47 -1.73 -19.16
N GLU A 186 8.28 -1.93 -19.69
CA GLU A 186 7.94 -1.86 -21.12
C GLU A 186 6.77 -0.88 -21.33
N PRO A 187 7.02 0.44 -21.34
CA PRO A 187 5.96 1.45 -21.47
C PRO A 187 4.99 1.16 -22.60
N GLY A 188 3.70 1.27 -22.32
CA GLY A 188 2.61 0.90 -23.24
C GLY A 188 2.21 -0.58 -23.19
N VAL A 189 3.00 -1.46 -22.57
CA VAL A 189 2.73 -2.90 -22.45
C VAL A 189 2.61 -3.31 -20.97
N PHE A 190 3.67 -3.08 -20.21
CA PHE A 190 3.74 -3.40 -18.79
C PHE A 190 4.59 -2.36 -18.05
N THR A 191 4.07 -1.82 -16.97
CA THR A 191 4.80 -0.87 -16.14
C THR A 191 5.27 -1.49 -14.84
N SER A 192 6.58 -1.49 -14.59
CA SER A 192 7.16 -1.78 -13.30
C SER A 192 7.51 -0.47 -12.59
N LEU A 193 6.81 -0.13 -11.50
CA LEU A 193 7.20 0.99 -10.65
C LEU A 193 8.19 0.52 -9.57
N LEU A 194 9.03 1.44 -9.09
CA LEU A 194 9.89 1.19 -7.95
C LEU A 194 9.17 1.55 -6.64
N GLY A 195 9.37 0.74 -5.62
CA GLY A 195 8.78 0.99 -4.31
C GLY A 195 9.35 0.10 -3.23
N TRP A 196 8.91 0.31 -2.01
CA TRP A 196 9.25 -0.49 -0.83
C TRP A 196 8.18 -0.32 0.25
N GLU A 197 8.21 -1.16 1.26
CA GLU A 197 7.36 -1.00 2.43
C GLU A 197 8.12 -0.47 3.63
N TRP A 198 7.57 0.56 4.27
CA TRP A 198 7.89 1.03 5.60
C TRP A 198 6.92 0.40 6.61
N SER A 199 7.44 -0.37 7.58
CA SER A 199 6.64 -1.36 8.32
C SER A 199 6.59 -1.09 9.81
N SER A 200 6.05 0.06 10.20
CA SER A 200 5.86 0.41 11.62
C SER A 200 4.73 -0.39 12.26
N ILE A 201 5.02 -1.11 13.35
CA ILE A 201 4.05 -1.94 14.12
C ILE A 201 4.12 -1.69 15.63
N PRO A 202 3.99 -0.45 16.08
CA PRO A 202 4.08 -0.14 17.51
C PRO A 202 2.97 -0.85 18.29
N THR A 203 3.34 -1.61 19.33
CA THR A 203 2.41 -2.44 20.15
C THR A 203 1.55 -3.45 19.37
N GLY A 204 1.91 -3.78 18.12
CA GLY A 204 1.13 -4.63 17.23
C GLY A 204 0.10 -3.88 16.38
N ALA A 205 0.08 -2.56 16.42
CA ALA A 205 -0.73 -1.71 15.55
C ALA A 205 -0.08 -1.61 14.16
N ASN A 206 -0.75 -2.03 13.11
CA ASN A 206 -0.25 -1.87 11.75
C ASN A 206 -0.33 -0.39 11.32
N LEU A 207 0.83 0.23 11.12
CA LEU A 207 0.96 1.60 10.59
C LEU A 207 1.78 1.63 9.30
N HIS A 208 1.81 0.54 8.57
CA HIS A 208 2.62 0.33 7.37
C HIS A 208 2.24 1.27 6.22
N ARG A 209 3.21 1.58 5.36
CA ARG A 209 3.02 2.32 4.10
C ARG A 209 3.84 1.69 2.99
N ILE A 210 3.21 1.50 1.83
CA ILE A 210 3.95 1.27 0.60
C ILE A 210 4.40 2.62 0.07
N VAL A 211 5.70 2.79 -0.12
CA VAL A 211 6.25 3.97 -0.81
C VAL A 211 6.47 3.63 -2.27
N VAL A 212 5.97 4.48 -3.16
CA VAL A 212 6.06 4.32 -4.62
C VAL A 212 6.70 5.55 -5.23
N THR A 213 7.57 5.32 -6.21
CA THR A 213 8.17 6.38 -7.03
C THR A 213 8.00 6.09 -8.51
N PRO A 214 7.70 7.09 -9.35
CA PRO A 214 7.70 6.94 -10.81
C PRO A 214 9.10 7.00 -11.41
N GLU A 215 10.11 7.31 -10.59
CA GLU A 215 11.47 7.53 -11.07
C GLU A 215 12.13 6.22 -11.52
N GLY A 216 13.13 6.36 -12.39
CA GLY A 216 13.97 5.25 -12.84
C GLY A 216 15.13 4.95 -11.91
N GLY A 217 15.91 3.92 -12.26
CA GLY A 217 17.06 3.47 -11.50
C GLY A 217 18.12 4.52 -11.27
N ASP A 218 18.29 5.48 -12.17
CA ASP A 218 19.25 6.58 -12.05
C ASP A 218 19.04 7.43 -10.79
N LYS A 219 17.77 7.72 -10.47
CA LYS A 219 17.41 8.45 -9.24
C LYS A 219 17.30 7.51 -8.05
N ALA A 220 16.68 6.35 -8.21
CA ALA A 220 16.45 5.39 -7.13
C ALA A 220 17.76 4.84 -6.52
N SER A 221 18.82 4.74 -7.31
CA SER A 221 20.15 4.31 -6.82
C SER A 221 20.84 5.30 -5.89
N GLN A 222 20.34 6.54 -5.77
CA GLN A 222 20.92 7.59 -4.95
C GLN A 222 20.46 7.55 -3.48
N TYR A 223 19.52 6.66 -3.14
CA TYR A 223 19.04 6.48 -1.78
C TYR A 223 18.80 5.00 -1.46
N LEU A 224 18.69 4.70 -0.18
CA LEU A 224 18.16 3.44 0.32
C LEU A 224 16.73 3.65 0.81
N PRO A 225 15.86 2.63 0.72
CA PRO A 225 14.56 2.63 1.38
C PRO A 225 14.65 3.00 2.86
N PHE A 226 13.79 3.90 3.30
CA PHE A 226 13.65 4.27 4.71
C PHE A 226 12.77 3.26 5.41
N GLY A 227 13.26 2.66 6.48
CA GLY A 227 12.58 1.65 7.26
C GLY A 227 12.14 2.13 8.64
N SER A 228 11.23 1.39 9.27
CA SER A 228 10.77 1.66 10.63
C SER A 228 11.84 1.40 11.70
N ASP A 229 12.93 0.76 11.34
CA ASP A 229 14.14 0.63 12.15
C ASP A 229 14.88 1.97 12.33
N GLN A 230 14.65 2.93 11.45
CA GLN A 230 15.13 4.31 11.56
C GLN A 230 14.16 5.19 12.35
N SER A 231 12.85 5.09 12.05
CA SER A 231 11.79 5.71 12.84
C SER A 231 10.44 5.02 12.59
N GLN A 232 9.65 4.85 13.66
CA GLN A 232 8.31 4.29 13.59
C GLN A 232 7.19 5.35 13.47
N TYR A 233 7.53 6.62 13.30
CA TYR A 233 6.56 7.70 13.14
C TYR A 233 6.33 8.03 11.67
N PRO A 234 5.08 8.13 11.21
CA PRO A 234 4.78 8.52 9.82
C PRO A 234 5.34 9.90 9.44
N GLU A 235 5.37 10.82 10.38
CA GLU A 235 5.88 12.18 10.17
C GLU A 235 7.37 12.17 9.81
N ASP A 236 8.14 11.25 10.39
CA ASP A 236 9.57 11.13 10.11
C ASP A 236 9.80 10.47 8.73
N LEU A 237 8.91 9.54 8.32
CA LEU A 237 8.89 9.05 6.94
C LEU A 237 8.62 10.19 5.96
N TRP A 238 7.59 11.02 6.21
CA TRP A 238 7.27 12.14 5.31
C TRP A 238 8.41 13.16 5.23
N GLN A 239 9.09 13.43 6.34
CA GLN A 239 10.26 14.30 6.34
C GLN A 239 11.40 13.71 5.51
N TRP A 240 11.67 12.40 5.65
CA TRP A 240 12.67 11.71 4.84
C TRP A 240 12.32 11.75 3.34
N LEU A 241 11.04 11.58 2.99
CA LEU A 241 10.57 11.68 1.60
C LEU A 241 10.80 13.10 1.06
N ALA A 242 10.54 14.14 1.86
CA ALA A 242 10.76 15.54 1.47
C ALA A 242 12.24 15.82 1.22
N ASP A 243 13.11 15.45 2.17
CA ASP A 243 14.55 15.69 2.09
C ASP A 243 15.18 14.90 0.91
N THR A 244 14.68 13.68 0.68
CA THR A 244 15.17 12.86 -0.44
C THR A 244 14.66 13.37 -1.78
N ALA A 245 13.41 13.83 -1.86
CA ALA A 245 12.85 14.47 -3.06
C ALA A 245 13.66 15.71 -3.45
N GLU A 246 13.97 16.59 -2.49
CA GLU A 246 14.78 17.78 -2.73
C GLU A 246 16.21 17.42 -3.22
N ARG A 247 16.85 16.44 -2.59
CA ARG A 247 18.22 16.04 -2.90
C ARG A 247 18.39 15.32 -4.23
N THR A 248 17.39 14.53 -4.64
CA THR A 248 17.49 13.64 -5.81
C THR A 248 16.55 14.03 -6.96
N ASP A 249 15.77 15.10 -6.77
CA ASP A 249 14.69 15.47 -7.71
C ASP A 249 13.73 14.29 -7.98
N SER A 250 13.43 13.50 -6.95
CA SER A 250 12.52 12.36 -7.01
C SER A 250 11.14 12.72 -6.48
N ARG A 251 10.13 11.99 -6.94
CA ARG A 251 8.74 12.11 -6.49
C ARG A 251 8.32 10.83 -5.77
N PHE A 252 7.51 10.96 -4.74
CA PHE A 252 7.04 9.83 -3.96
C PHE A 252 5.57 9.98 -3.58
N ILE A 253 4.91 8.86 -3.37
CA ILE A 253 3.70 8.73 -2.56
C ILE A 253 3.92 7.63 -1.54
N ALA A 254 3.23 7.73 -0.40
CA ALA A 254 3.15 6.68 0.60
C ALA A 254 1.69 6.22 0.71
N ILE A 255 1.44 4.92 0.73
CA ILE A 255 0.10 4.32 0.68
C ILE A 255 -0.14 3.57 1.99
N PRO A 256 -0.92 4.14 2.92
CA PRO A 256 -1.33 3.43 4.13
C PRO A 256 -2.13 2.18 3.79
N HIS A 257 -1.89 1.09 4.53
CA HIS A 257 -2.60 -0.16 4.32
C HIS A 257 -2.86 -0.93 5.61
N ASN A 258 -3.77 -1.91 5.57
CA ASN A 258 -4.23 -2.68 6.73
C ASN A 258 -4.61 -1.79 7.93
N SER A 259 -5.33 -0.73 7.66
CA SER A 259 -5.83 0.12 8.75
C SER A 259 -6.78 -0.65 9.68
N ASN A 260 -7.47 -1.68 9.17
CA ASN A 260 -8.35 -2.58 9.94
C ASN A 260 -7.67 -3.21 11.17
N ILE A 261 -6.34 -3.28 11.21
CA ILE A 261 -5.57 -3.80 12.34
C ILE A 261 -4.59 -2.77 12.92
N SER A 262 -4.93 -1.48 12.80
CA SER A 262 -4.09 -0.37 13.27
C SER A 262 -4.34 0.05 14.73
N LYS A 263 -5.27 -0.60 15.44
CA LYS A 263 -5.69 -0.21 16.79
C LYS A 263 -6.17 1.24 16.89
N GLY A 264 -6.79 1.73 15.81
CA GLY A 264 -7.32 3.09 15.71
C GLY A 264 -6.29 4.17 15.39
N TYR A 265 -5.01 3.84 15.30
CA TYR A 265 -3.96 4.85 15.09
C TYR A 265 -3.82 5.30 13.64
N MET A 266 -4.27 4.52 12.65
CA MET A 266 -4.10 4.89 11.24
C MET A 266 -4.88 6.17 10.91
N PHE A 267 -6.13 6.29 11.39
CA PHE A 267 -7.02 7.41 11.10
C PHE A 267 -7.55 8.02 12.41
N ALA A 268 -6.65 8.44 13.29
CA ALA A 268 -6.99 8.98 14.59
C ALA A 268 -7.28 10.51 14.55
N GLU A 269 -7.87 11.04 15.61
CA GLU A 269 -8.01 12.49 15.83
C GLU A 269 -6.71 13.17 16.26
N THR A 270 -5.69 12.39 16.58
CA THR A 270 -4.37 12.84 17.00
C THR A 270 -3.29 12.21 16.12
N THR A 271 -2.12 12.81 16.13
CA THR A 271 -0.91 12.17 15.54
C THR A 271 -0.52 10.93 16.35
N VAL A 272 0.34 10.07 15.80
CA VAL A 272 0.90 8.91 16.53
C VAL A 272 1.65 9.36 17.81
N ARG A 273 2.18 10.58 17.82
CA ARG A 273 2.82 11.19 19.01
C ARG A 273 1.81 11.73 20.04
N GLY A 274 0.50 11.47 19.87
CA GLY A 274 -0.56 11.91 20.76
C GLY A 274 -0.86 13.41 20.68
N GLN A 275 -0.36 14.14 19.68
CA GLN A 275 -0.62 15.56 19.52
C GLN A 275 -1.88 15.80 18.68
N PRO A 276 -2.65 16.86 18.92
CA PRO A 276 -3.77 17.23 18.07
C PRO A 276 -3.33 17.43 16.61
N ILE A 277 -4.14 16.99 15.66
CA ILE A 277 -3.91 17.23 14.23
C ILE A 277 -4.02 18.73 13.96
N THR A 278 -3.03 19.30 13.27
CA THR A 278 -2.99 20.68 12.79
C THR A 278 -3.27 20.74 11.30
N ALA A 279 -3.54 21.93 10.79
CA ALA A 279 -3.70 22.16 9.35
C ALA A 279 -2.42 21.80 8.56
N ASP A 280 -1.24 22.06 9.12
CA ASP A 280 0.03 21.71 8.47
C ASP A 280 0.23 20.21 8.42
N TYR A 281 -0.03 19.50 9.51
CA TYR A 281 -0.01 18.04 9.53
C TYR A 281 -0.96 17.46 8.47
N ALA A 282 -2.20 17.94 8.42
CA ALA A 282 -3.20 17.48 7.47
C ALA A 282 -2.76 17.70 6.00
N ARG A 283 -2.22 18.86 5.68
CA ARG A 283 -1.67 19.16 4.34
C ARG A 283 -0.47 18.29 4.00
N THR A 284 0.48 18.12 4.93
CA THR A 284 1.66 17.26 4.75
C THR A 284 1.23 15.82 4.50
N ARG A 285 0.29 15.31 5.29
CA ARG A 285 -0.23 13.95 5.08
C ARG A 285 -0.83 13.79 3.69
N MET A 286 -1.70 14.69 3.25
CA MET A 286 -2.32 14.62 1.92
C MET A 286 -1.34 14.81 0.77
N GLN A 287 -0.23 15.49 1.00
CA GLN A 287 0.84 15.59 0.02
C GLN A 287 1.48 14.24 -0.26
N TRP A 288 1.74 13.45 0.79
CA TRP A 288 2.47 12.19 0.71
C TRP A 288 1.54 10.97 0.64
N GLU A 289 0.35 11.02 1.24
CA GLU A 289 -0.63 9.92 1.29
C GLU A 289 -1.91 10.27 0.50
N PRO A 290 -1.86 10.48 -0.83
CA PRO A 290 -3.04 10.86 -1.61
C PRO A 290 -4.04 9.71 -1.78
N ILE A 291 -3.61 8.45 -1.63
CA ILE A 291 -4.43 7.25 -1.74
C ILE A 291 -4.16 6.32 -0.55
N SER A 292 -5.12 5.44 -0.26
CA SER A 292 -5.03 4.40 0.76
C SER A 292 -5.48 3.06 0.19
N GLU A 293 -4.85 1.99 0.61
CA GLU A 293 -5.26 0.63 0.30
C GLU A 293 -6.45 0.24 1.18
N VAL A 294 -7.55 -0.17 0.55
CA VAL A 294 -8.80 -0.50 1.24
C VAL A 294 -8.99 -1.99 1.45
N THR A 295 -8.37 -2.83 0.62
CA THR A 295 -8.49 -4.28 0.71
C THR A 295 -7.22 -5.00 0.27
N GLN A 296 -6.92 -6.09 0.94
CA GLN A 296 -5.83 -7.00 0.64
C GLN A 296 -6.04 -8.35 1.37
N ILE A 297 -5.11 -9.29 1.23
CA ILE A 297 -5.17 -10.63 1.85
C ILE A 297 -5.50 -10.64 3.36
N LYS A 298 -5.07 -9.61 4.12
CA LYS A 298 -5.38 -9.47 5.56
C LYS A 298 -6.64 -8.63 5.79
N GLY A 299 -7.62 -8.78 4.91
CA GLY A 299 -8.98 -8.29 5.09
C GLY A 299 -9.26 -6.91 4.51
N ASP A 300 -10.52 -6.53 4.66
CA ASP A 300 -11.08 -5.25 4.25
C ASP A 300 -10.88 -4.18 5.31
N SER A 301 -10.55 -2.97 4.85
CA SER A 301 -10.42 -1.76 5.67
C SER A 301 -11.49 -0.69 5.33
N GLU A 302 -12.48 -1.00 4.49
CA GLU A 302 -13.52 -0.02 4.12
C GLU A 302 -14.40 0.33 5.30
N THR A 303 -15.02 -0.69 5.90
CA THR A 303 -15.92 -0.53 7.03
C THR A 303 -16.01 -1.82 7.87
N HIS A 304 -16.74 -1.75 8.95
CA HIS A 304 -17.08 -2.90 9.78
C HIS A 304 -18.58 -2.85 10.14
N ALA A 305 -19.22 -4.00 10.34
CA ALA A 305 -20.64 -4.10 10.69
C ALA A 305 -21.04 -3.24 11.90
N GLN A 306 -20.11 -3.00 12.83
CA GLN A 306 -20.32 -2.12 13.98
C GLN A 306 -20.55 -0.66 13.59
N PHE A 307 -19.96 -0.18 12.47
CA PHE A 307 -20.05 1.21 11.99
C PHE A 307 -21.03 1.37 10.82
N SER A 308 -21.40 0.27 10.18
CA SER A 308 -22.33 0.22 9.05
C SER A 308 -23.33 -0.95 9.24
N PRO A 309 -24.16 -0.92 10.30
CA PRO A 309 -25.03 -2.06 10.66
C PRO A 309 -26.13 -2.34 9.65
N ASP A 310 -26.45 -1.37 8.80
CA ASP A 310 -27.48 -1.50 7.75
C ASP A 310 -26.88 -1.91 6.39
N ASP A 311 -25.56 -2.09 6.28
CA ASP A 311 -24.87 -2.56 5.09
C ASP A 311 -24.60 -4.06 5.21
N GLU A 312 -25.28 -4.87 4.41
CA GLU A 312 -25.17 -6.33 4.44
C GLU A 312 -23.78 -6.86 3.99
N PHE A 313 -22.92 -6.01 3.42
CA PHE A 313 -21.57 -6.34 3.02
C PHE A 313 -20.48 -5.81 3.99
N ALA A 314 -20.92 -5.20 5.10
CA ALA A 314 -19.96 -4.60 6.07
C ALA A 314 -19.13 -5.64 6.84
N ASP A 315 -19.41 -6.92 6.70
CA ASP A 315 -18.65 -8.05 7.25
C ASP A 315 -17.80 -8.78 6.20
N PHE A 316 -17.71 -8.23 4.98
CA PHE A 316 -16.88 -8.80 3.90
C PHE A 316 -15.41 -8.84 4.31
N GLU A 317 -14.79 -10.02 4.16
CA GLU A 317 -13.36 -10.24 4.39
C GLU A 317 -12.82 -9.64 5.72
N THR A 318 -13.58 -9.80 6.80
CA THR A 318 -13.16 -9.37 8.14
C THR A 318 -11.94 -10.17 8.61
N TYR A 319 -10.91 -9.47 9.13
CA TYR A 319 -9.67 -10.07 9.63
C TYR A 319 -9.40 -9.60 11.06
N ASP A 320 -9.45 -10.53 12.02
CA ASP A 320 -9.46 -10.26 13.47
C ASP A 320 -8.13 -10.59 14.17
N TYR A 321 -6.99 -10.30 13.54
CA TYR A 321 -5.68 -10.68 14.10
C TYR A 321 -4.67 -9.53 14.03
N TYR A 322 -4.24 -9.03 15.18
CA TYR A 322 -3.14 -8.08 15.22
C TYR A 322 -1.78 -8.74 14.95
N ILE A 323 -0.83 -7.97 14.42
CA ILE A 323 0.55 -8.43 14.18
C ILE A 323 1.35 -8.35 15.48
N GLN A 324 1.18 -9.31 16.36
CA GLN A 324 1.78 -9.33 17.70
C GLN A 324 2.02 -10.75 18.23
N THR A 325 2.79 -10.90 19.31
CA THR A 325 3.16 -12.20 19.89
C THR A 325 2.06 -12.88 20.70
N THR A 326 1.03 -12.15 21.10
CA THR A 326 -0.07 -12.67 21.92
C THR A 326 -1.39 -12.56 21.16
N LYS A 327 -2.19 -13.63 21.22
CA LYS A 327 -3.56 -13.57 20.70
C LYS A 327 -4.38 -12.69 21.64
N ASN A 328 -4.83 -11.55 21.15
CA ASN A 328 -5.81 -10.70 21.83
C ASN A 328 -7.07 -10.64 20.97
N ASN A 329 -8.21 -10.40 21.61
CA ASN A 329 -9.39 -9.96 20.87
C ASN A 329 -9.07 -8.62 20.22
N THR A 330 -9.41 -8.47 18.94
CA THR A 330 -9.32 -7.19 18.28
C THR A 330 -10.33 -6.22 18.87
N GLU A 331 -9.87 -5.02 19.22
CA GLU A 331 -10.75 -3.92 19.61
C GLU A 331 -11.02 -3.10 18.36
N ILE A 332 -12.26 -3.11 17.89
CA ILE A 332 -12.68 -2.41 16.69
C ILE A 332 -12.79 -0.91 16.98
N SER A 333 -12.02 -0.11 16.27
CA SER A 333 -11.98 1.35 16.41
C SER A 333 -12.42 2.06 15.14
N PRO A 334 -13.12 3.21 15.22
CA PRO A 334 -13.41 4.02 14.02
C PRO A 334 -12.14 4.43 13.24
N GLY A 335 -11.02 4.60 13.93
CA GLY A 335 -9.73 4.93 13.30
C GLY A 335 -9.07 3.79 12.52
N ASP A 336 -9.69 2.61 12.51
CA ASP A 336 -9.26 1.45 11.74
C ASP A 336 -9.88 1.41 10.32
N TYR A 337 -10.95 2.16 10.05
CA TYR A 337 -11.74 2.00 8.85
C TYR A 337 -11.92 3.30 8.08
N ILE A 338 -11.98 3.17 6.76
CA ILE A 338 -12.00 4.27 5.81
C ILE A 338 -13.29 5.09 5.86
N ARG A 339 -14.47 4.46 5.91
CA ARG A 339 -15.74 5.22 5.98
C ARG A 339 -15.81 6.14 7.22
N PRO A 340 -15.51 5.68 8.44
CA PRO A 340 -15.36 6.57 9.60
C PRO A 340 -14.26 7.62 9.43
N ALA A 341 -13.10 7.27 8.83
CA ALA A 341 -12.00 8.20 8.61
C ALA A 341 -12.40 9.37 7.69
N LEU A 342 -13.13 9.10 6.60
CA LEU A 342 -13.63 10.16 5.70
C LEU A 342 -14.55 11.14 6.44
N LYS A 343 -15.43 10.64 7.32
CA LYS A 343 -16.29 11.50 8.15
C LYS A 343 -15.48 12.32 9.14
N LEU A 344 -14.50 11.70 9.80
CA LEU A 344 -13.58 12.40 10.69
C LEU A 344 -12.77 13.48 9.94
N GLY A 345 -12.36 13.19 8.71
CA GLY A 345 -11.67 14.14 7.85
C GLY A 345 -12.46 15.41 7.59
N LEU A 346 -13.77 15.31 7.33
CA LEU A 346 -14.67 16.46 7.18
C LEU A 346 -14.78 17.27 8.49
N ALA A 347 -14.89 16.60 9.63
CA ALA A 347 -14.94 17.25 10.93
C ALA A 347 -13.63 17.99 11.28
N LEU A 348 -12.48 17.38 10.96
CA LEU A 348 -11.17 18.01 11.12
C LEU A 348 -10.99 19.20 10.18
N GLU A 349 -11.45 19.12 8.93
CA GLU A 349 -11.43 20.26 8.00
C GLU A 349 -12.17 21.48 8.57
N GLN A 350 -13.34 21.24 9.15
CA GLN A 350 -14.09 22.31 9.85
C GLN A 350 -13.31 22.89 11.03
N LYS A 351 -12.58 22.03 11.78
CA LYS A 351 -11.90 22.42 13.02
C LYS A 351 -10.57 23.11 12.79
N VAL A 352 -9.77 22.63 11.82
CA VAL A 352 -8.38 23.08 11.62
C VAL A 352 -8.13 23.68 10.23
N GLY A 353 -9.11 23.65 9.31
CA GLY A 353 -9.00 24.23 7.98
C GLY A 353 -8.28 23.35 6.95
N ALA A 354 -8.09 22.06 7.22
CA ALA A 354 -7.56 21.08 6.28
C ALA A 354 -8.01 19.66 6.66
N ASN A 355 -8.24 18.82 5.65
CA ASN A 355 -8.69 17.44 5.79
C ASN A 355 -7.51 16.47 5.62
N PRO A 356 -7.11 15.70 6.66
CA PRO A 356 -6.00 14.74 6.57
C PRO A 356 -6.39 13.41 5.94
N TYR A 357 -7.67 13.17 5.63
CA TYR A 357 -8.23 11.90 5.17
C TYR A 357 -8.99 12.01 3.85
N LYS A 358 -8.62 12.96 3.00
CA LYS A 358 -9.23 13.20 1.68
C LYS A 358 -8.52 12.40 0.58
N PHE A 359 -8.33 11.11 0.80
CA PHE A 359 -7.60 10.20 -0.07
C PHE A 359 -8.52 9.45 -1.05
N GLY A 360 -7.94 8.95 -2.15
CA GLY A 360 -8.54 7.95 -3.02
C GLY A 360 -8.24 6.53 -2.53
N PHE A 361 -8.71 5.51 -3.29
CA PHE A 361 -8.65 4.12 -2.87
C PHE A 361 -7.97 3.24 -3.89
N ILE A 362 -7.24 2.22 -3.43
CA ILE A 362 -6.75 1.10 -4.22
C ILE A 362 -6.93 -0.20 -3.43
N GLY A 363 -6.86 -1.33 -4.12
CA GLY A 363 -6.61 -2.63 -3.53
C GLY A 363 -5.23 -3.15 -3.93
N SER A 364 -4.72 -4.12 -3.19
CA SER A 364 -3.44 -4.78 -3.47
C SER A 364 -3.45 -6.19 -2.91
N THR A 365 -2.45 -7.02 -3.23
CA THR A 365 -2.44 -8.39 -2.73
C THR A 365 -1.74 -8.53 -1.37
N ASP A 366 -0.66 -7.84 -1.14
CA ASP A 366 0.25 -8.10 -0.01
C ASP A 366 0.73 -9.56 0.04
N ALA A 367 0.89 -10.18 -1.13
CA ALA A 367 1.34 -11.56 -1.22
C ALA A 367 2.84 -11.66 -0.92
N HIS A 368 3.22 -12.66 -0.11
CA HIS A 368 4.62 -12.93 0.29
C HIS A 368 5.21 -14.12 -0.45
N SER A 369 4.47 -14.64 -1.41
CA SER A 369 4.94 -15.73 -2.29
C SER A 369 5.77 -15.24 -3.48
N GLY A 370 5.87 -13.91 -3.68
CA GLY A 370 6.40 -13.31 -4.90
C GLY A 370 5.46 -13.42 -6.10
N LEU A 371 4.23 -13.84 -5.86
CA LEU A 371 3.20 -14.08 -6.89
C LEU A 371 1.96 -13.27 -6.53
N ALA A 372 1.75 -12.12 -7.17
CA ALA A 372 0.52 -11.36 -7.07
C ALA A 372 -0.64 -12.22 -7.56
N SER A 373 -1.50 -12.69 -6.67
CA SER A 373 -2.55 -13.66 -6.99
C SER A 373 -3.93 -13.16 -6.54
N PRO A 374 -4.52 -12.21 -7.29
CA PRO A 374 -5.82 -11.66 -6.97
C PRO A 374 -7.00 -12.58 -7.38
N GLU A 375 -6.73 -13.61 -8.16
CA GLU A 375 -7.73 -14.54 -8.69
C GLU A 375 -8.07 -15.60 -7.64
N GLU A 376 -9.33 -15.68 -7.19
CA GLU A 376 -9.78 -16.63 -6.17
C GLU A 376 -9.51 -18.09 -6.56
N ASN A 377 -9.76 -18.43 -7.81
CA ASN A 377 -9.53 -19.78 -8.34
C ASN A 377 -8.05 -20.11 -8.62
N ASN A 378 -7.15 -19.13 -8.44
CA ASN A 378 -5.70 -19.26 -8.69
C ASN A 378 -4.89 -18.64 -7.54
N PHE A 379 -5.44 -18.66 -6.32
CA PHE A 379 -4.81 -18.07 -5.15
C PHE A 379 -3.58 -18.88 -4.72
N GLN A 380 -2.43 -18.23 -4.68
CA GLN A 380 -1.13 -18.85 -4.39
C GLN A 380 -0.71 -18.73 -2.90
N GLY A 381 -1.62 -18.33 -2.03
CA GLY A 381 -1.40 -18.14 -0.60
C GLY A 381 -0.82 -16.77 -0.23
N LYS A 382 -1.04 -16.34 1.02
CA LYS A 382 -0.37 -15.15 1.60
C LYS A 382 1.13 -15.39 1.68
N MET A 383 1.53 -16.44 2.38
CA MET A 383 2.91 -16.90 2.44
C MET A 383 3.11 -18.04 1.43
N ALA A 384 4.32 -18.20 0.94
CA ALA A 384 4.62 -19.29 0.02
C ALA A 384 4.19 -20.67 0.58
N ALA A 385 4.33 -20.87 1.89
CA ALA A 385 3.92 -22.08 2.58
C ALA A 385 2.39 -22.28 2.65
N ASP A 386 1.59 -21.23 2.45
CA ASP A 386 0.13 -21.31 2.61
C ASP A 386 -0.60 -21.61 1.27
N SER A 387 0.12 -22.13 0.29
CA SER A 387 -0.35 -22.31 -1.09
C SER A 387 -1.19 -23.57 -1.34
N THR A 388 -1.31 -24.47 -0.37
CA THR A 388 -2.15 -25.67 -0.49
C THR A 388 -3.08 -25.84 0.72
N PRO A 389 -4.22 -26.54 0.58
CA PRO A 389 -5.14 -26.75 1.69
C PRO A 389 -4.47 -27.34 2.94
N GLU A 390 -3.55 -28.28 2.75
CA GLU A 390 -2.85 -28.98 3.84
C GLU A 390 -1.91 -28.04 4.61
N THR A 391 -1.41 -27.00 3.94
CA THR A 391 -0.45 -26.06 4.52
C THR A 391 -1.07 -24.76 5.01
N LYS A 392 -2.35 -24.49 4.71
CA LYS A 392 -3.11 -23.35 5.22
C LYS A 392 -3.44 -23.42 6.71
N ALA A 393 -3.49 -24.64 7.29
CA ALA A 393 -3.79 -24.82 8.71
C ALA A 393 -2.77 -24.11 9.62
N PRO A 394 -3.17 -23.70 10.85
CA PRO A 394 -2.25 -23.09 11.80
C PRO A 394 -1.05 -23.97 12.04
N VAL A 395 0.15 -23.45 11.84
CA VAL A 395 1.39 -24.14 12.19
C VAL A 395 1.63 -23.94 13.68
N LEU A 396 2.09 -24.98 14.37
CA LEU A 396 2.57 -24.87 15.76
C LEU A 396 3.58 -23.72 15.85
N GLY A 397 3.29 -22.73 16.71
CA GLY A 397 4.12 -21.54 16.90
C GLY A 397 3.65 -20.30 16.15
N ASN A 398 2.46 -20.31 15.50
CA ASN A 398 1.85 -19.06 15.05
C ASN A 398 1.26 -18.31 16.25
N PRO A 399 1.89 -17.24 16.74
CA PRO A 399 1.46 -16.56 17.98
C PRO A 399 0.16 -15.76 17.78
N THR A 400 -0.13 -15.32 16.57
CA THR A 400 -1.33 -14.53 16.26
C THR A 400 -2.60 -15.38 16.26
N GLY A 401 -2.47 -16.68 16.01
CA GLY A 401 -3.58 -17.60 15.83
C GLY A 401 -4.20 -17.57 14.45
N ALA A 402 -3.81 -16.63 13.58
CA ALA A 402 -4.24 -16.60 12.17
C ALA A 402 -3.69 -17.79 11.39
N SER A 403 -4.46 -18.27 10.43
CA SER A 403 -4.08 -19.34 9.50
C SER A 403 -4.22 -18.86 8.05
N GLY A 404 -3.77 -19.65 7.10
CA GLY A 404 -3.99 -19.36 5.68
C GLY A 404 -5.48 -19.43 5.28
N TRP A 405 -6.34 -19.99 6.13
CA TRP A 405 -7.79 -20.00 5.91
C TRP A 405 -8.50 -18.71 6.32
N ASP A 406 -7.83 -17.87 7.12
CA ASP A 406 -8.31 -16.54 7.49
C ASP A 406 -7.91 -15.48 6.44
N MET A 407 -7.34 -15.90 5.31
CA MET A 407 -6.79 -15.06 4.26
C MET A 407 -7.32 -15.51 2.90
N SER A 408 -7.70 -14.57 2.05
CA SER A 408 -8.30 -14.81 0.73
C SER A 408 -7.47 -14.20 -0.40
N ALA A 409 -7.79 -14.59 -1.63
CA ALA A 409 -7.36 -13.82 -2.78
C ALA A 409 -8.03 -12.46 -2.73
N SER A 410 -7.27 -11.40 -2.96
CA SER A 410 -7.85 -10.07 -2.89
C SER A 410 -6.94 -9.01 -3.47
N GLY A 411 -7.56 -7.89 -3.76
CA GLY A 411 -6.92 -6.62 -3.96
C GLY A 411 -6.22 -6.43 -5.30
N LEU A 412 -6.83 -5.56 -6.12
CA LEU A 412 -6.17 -4.93 -7.25
C LEU A 412 -6.35 -3.41 -7.17
N ALA A 413 -5.33 -2.69 -7.57
CA ALA A 413 -5.43 -1.29 -7.90
C ALA A 413 -5.95 -1.15 -9.34
N ALA A 414 -7.10 -0.49 -9.48
CA ALA A 414 -7.64 -0.08 -10.76
C ALA A 414 -7.37 1.42 -10.97
N VAL A 415 -6.75 1.78 -12.10
CA VAL A 415 -6.19 3.11 -12.35
C VAL A 415 -6.62 3.63 -13.70
N TRP A 416 -7.28 4.79 -13.73
CA TRP A 416 -7.60 5.52 -14.95
C TRP A 416 -6.43 6.44 -15.32
N ALA A 417 -5.62 6.03 -16.28
CA ALA A 417 -4.44 6.76 -16.73
C ALA A 417 -4.46 6.98 -18.24
N THR A 418 -3.71 7.96 -18.73
CA THR A 418 -3.65 8.31 -20.15
C THR A 418 -2.87 7.29 -20.97
N GLU A 419 -1.96 6.57 -20.33
CA GLU A 419 -1.15 5.50 -20.93
C GLU A 419 -0.60 4.58 -19.85
N ASN A 420 -0.14 3.38 -20.24
CA ASN A 420 0.56 2.47 -19.36
C ASN A 420 2.05 2.88 -19.23
N SER A 421 2.32 3.84 -18.35
CA SER A 421 3.67 4.30 -18.05
C SER A 421 3.80 4.68 -16.57
N ARG A 422 5.02 4.66 -16.03
CA ARG A 422 5.30 5.10 -14.65
C ARG A 422 4.72 6.47 -14.36
N GLU A 423 4.92 7.40 -15.29
CA GLU A 423 4.47 8.79 -15.16
C GLU A 423 2.94 8.90 -15.11
N ALA A 424 2.25 8.26 -16.06
CA ALA A 424 0.81 8.37 -16.16
C ALA A 424 0.08 7.66 -15.01
N ILE A 425 0.57 6.49 -14.57
CA ILE A 425 0.02 5.76 -13.41
C ILE A 425 0.25 6.56 -12.12
N TYR A 426 1.46 7.09 -11.90
CA TYR A 426 1.76 7.93 -10.75
C TYR A 426 0.90 9.21 -10.74
N ALA A 427 0.73 9.85 -11.89
CA ALA A 427 -0.13 11.02 -12.02
C ALA A 427 -1.59 10.70 -11.67
N ALA A 428 -2.09 9.51 -12.04
CA ALA A 428 -3.43 9.05 -11.67
C ALA A 428 -3.55 8.78 -10.17
N PHE A 429 -2.54 8.20 -9.51
CA PHE A 429 -2.48 8.09 -8.06
C PHE A 429 -2.57 9.47 -7.38
N LYS A 430 -1.83 10.44 -7.88
CA LYS A 430 -1.85 11.82 -7.34
C LYS A 430 -3.20 12.49 -7.53
N ARG A 431 -3.90 12.25 -8.64
CA ARG A 431 -5.26 12.74 -8.90
C ARG A 431 -6.32 11.92 -8.17
N LYS A 432 -5.96 10.77 -7.61
CA LYS A 432 -6.88 9.82 -6.96
C LYS A 432 -7.92 9.23 -7.92
N GLU A 433 -7.59 9.19 -9.20
CA GLU A 433 -8.46 8.62 -10.24
C GLU A 433 -8.27 7.10 -10.30
N THR A 434 -8.59 6.49 -9.17
CA THR A 434 -8.32 5.09 -8.84
C THR A 434 -9.46 4.50 -8.03
N TYR A 435 -9.58 3.18 -8.06
CA TYR A 435 -10.45 2.44 -7.16
C TYR A 435 -9.88 1.06 -6.85
N ALA A 436 -10.45 0.42 -5.82
CA ALA A 436 -10.10 -0.92 -5.41
C ALA A 436 -11.04 -1.95 -6.01
N THR A 437 -10.53 -3.13 -6.32
CA THR A 437 -11.35 -4.33 -6.46
C THR A 437 -10.87 -5.41 -5.49
N SER A 438 -11.71 -6.37 -5.18
CA SER A 438 -11.35 -7.55 -4.38
C SER A 438 -10.81 -8.73 -5.23
N GLY A 439 -10.33 -8.44 -6.46
CA GLY A 439 -9.77 -9.42 -7.39
C GLY A 439 -10.37 -9.36 -8.79
N PRO A 440 -11.72 -9.40 -8.95
CA PRO A 440 -12.36 -9.23 -10.26
C PRO A 440 -12.04 -7.89 -10.89
N ARG A 441 -11.90 -7.88 -12.23
CA ARG A 441 -11.57 -6.67 -12.99
C ARG A 441 -12.82 -5.90 -13.39
N LEU A 442 -13.60 -5.51 -12.38
CA LEU A 442 -14.76 -4.62 -12.56
C LEU A 442 -14.30 -3.28 -13.12
N ARG A 443 -15.03 -2.74 -14.10
CA ARG A 443 -14.76 -1.41 -14.66
C ARG A 443 -15.76 -0.42 -14.07
N VAL A 444 -15.27 0.57 -13.31
CA VAL A 444 -16.11 1.58 -12.66
C VAL A 444 -15.63 2.96 -13.06
N GLN A 445 -16.57 3.81 -13.46
CA GLN A 445 -16.36 5.26 -13.64
C GLN A 445 -17.42 6.00 -12.85
N LEU A 446 -16.99 7.03 -12.12
CA LEU A 446 -17.83 7.94 -11.36
C LEU A 446 -17.42 9.37 -11.68
N PHE A 447 -18.41 10.18 -12.04
CA PHE A 447 -18.28 11.64 -12.18
C PHE A 447 -19.33 12.33 -11.33
N ALA A 448 -18.99 13.51 -10.81
CA ALA A 448 -19.93 14.39 -10.12
C ALA A 448 -19.98 15.75 -10.82
N GLY A 449 -21.18 16.30 -11.02
CA GLY A 449 -21.38 17.54 -11.75
C GLY A 449 -22.64 18.28 -11.29
N TRP A 450 -22.98 19.33 -12.01
CA TRP A 450 -24.18 20.14 -11.71
C TRP A 450 -25.20 20.14 -12.85
N ASP A 451 -24.79 19.88 -14.09
CA ASP A 451 -25.59 20.01 -15.30
C ASP A 451 -25.09 19.01 -16.36
N PHE A 452 -25.26 17.69 -16.14
CA PHE A 452 -24.98 16.72 -17.19
C PHE A 452 -26.04 16.79 -18.29
N PRO A 453 -25.67 16.60 -19.58
CA PRO A 453 -26.64 16.52 -20.66
C PRO A 453 -27.66 15.38 -20.46
N ASP A 454 -28.89 15.55 -20.96
CA ASP A 454 -29.90 14.49 -20.95
C ASP A 454 -29.36 13.22 -21.62
N ASN A 455 -29.65 12.07 -21.01
CA ASN A 455 -29.21 10.74 -21.45
C ASN A 455 -27.66 10.52 -21.44
N ALA A 456 -26.91 11.29 -20.65
CA ALA A 456 -25.46 11.12 -20.51
C ALA A 456 -25.08 9.69 -20.07
N GLU A 457 -25.91 9.04 -19.23
CA GLU A 457 -25.69 7.68 -18.70
C GLU A 457 -25.70 6.61 -19.79
N SER A 458 -26.43 6.82 -20.90
CA SER A 458 -26.55 5.88 -22.02
C SER A 458 -25.69 6.24 -23.23
N SER A 459 -24.98 7.37 -23.17
CA SER A 459 -24.13 7.87 -24.26
C SER A 459 -22.90 6.98 -24.49
N GLU A 460 -22.52 6.80 -25.76
CA GLU A 460 -21.23 6.20 -26.13
C GLU A 460 -20.07 7.10 -25.66
N ASP A 461 -20.29 8.41 -25.60
CA ASP A 461 -19.35 9.44 -25.15
C ASP A 461 -19.34 9.61 -23.61
N PHE A 462 -19.80 8.65 -22.85
CA PHE A 462 -19.96 8.71 -21.40
C PHE A 462 -18.76 9.35 -20.67
N ALA A 463 -17.55 8.86 -20.91
CA ALA A 463 -16.35 9.35 -20.27
C ALA A 463 -16.06 10.80 -20.65
N ARG A 464 -16.16 11.15 -21.94
CA ARG A 464 -15.95 12.53 -22.41
C ARG A 464 -16.96 13.49 -21.77
N ILE A 465 -18.24 13.09 -21.72
CA ILE A 465 -19.28 13.90 -21.04
C ILE A 465 -18.93 14.06 -19.55
N GLY A 466 -18.50 12.99 -18.90
CA GLY A 466 -18.08 13.03 -17.49
C GLY A 466 -16.96 14.04 -17.22
N TYR A 467 -15.93 14.07 -18.06
CA TYR A 467 -14.83 15.02 -17.93
C TYR A 467 -15.21 16.45 -18.36
N ASP A 468 -16.05 16.62 -19.38
CA ASP A 468 -16.42 17.93 -19.90
C ASP A 468 -17.39 18.68 -18.95
N TYR A 469 -18.27 17.98 -18.26
CA TYR A 469 -19.37 18.54 -17.44
C TYR A 469 -19.22 18.29 -15.95
N GLY A 470 -18.24 17.51 -15.51
CA GLY A 470 -18.08 17.13 -14.11
C GLY A 470 -16.63 16.97 -13.70
N VAL A 471 -16.45 16.40 -12.51
CA VAL A 471 -15.17 16.00 -11.96
C VAL A 471 -15.15 14.48 -11.82
N PRO A 472 -14.03 13.80 -12.17
CA PRO A 472 -13.90 12.35 -12.02
C PRO A 472 -13.77 11.94 -10.57
N MET A 473 -13.84 10.62 -10.30
CA MET A 473 -13.54 10.04 -8.98
C MET A 473 -12.22 10.60 -8.43
N GLY A 474 -12.15 10.82 -7.12
CA GLY A 474 -11.00 11.46 -6.45
C GLY A 474 -10.97 12.98 -6.56
N GLY A 475 -11.75 13.60 -7.43
CA GLY A 475 -11.84 15.04 -7.61
C GLY A 475 -12.72 15.72 -6.58
N ASP A 476 -12.68 17.06 -6.57
CA ASP A 476 -13.46 17.95 -5.71
C ASP A 476 -14.48 18.72 -6.54
N LEU A 477 -15.76 18.46 -6.31
CA LEU A 477 -16.82 19.24 -6.92
C LEU A 477 -17.00 20.55 -6.14
N THR A 478 -16.66 21.68 -6.77
CA THR A 478 -16.83 23.01 -6.17
C THR A 478 -18.32 23.34 -6.01
N ALA A 479 -18.71 23.89 -4.85
CA ALA A 479 -20.08 24.28 -4.59
C ALA A 479 -20.61 25.25 -5.65
N ASN A 480 -21.82 24.99 -6.15
CA ASN A 480 -22.54 25.85 -7.08
C ASN A 480 -23.76 26.43 -6.39
N ALA A 481 -23.73 27.76 -6.10
CA ALA A 481 -24.78 28.47 -5.39
C ALA A 481 -26.11 28.53 -6.17
N SER A 482 -26.10 28.30 -7.47
CA SER A 482 -27.30 28.33 -8.33
C SER A 482 -27.92 26.96 -8.59
N ALA A 483 -27.23 25.85 -8.22
CA ALA A 483 -27.74 24.50 -8.40
C ALA A 483 -28.43 23.98 -7.14
N SER A 484 -29.46 23.14 -7.33
CA SER A 484 -30.25 22.57 -6.23
C SER A 484 -29.57 21.40 -5.54
N ALA A 485 -28.91 20.52 -6.31
CA ALA A 485 -28.19 19.33 -5.84
C ALA A 485 -27.14 18.93 -6.88
N PRO A 486 -26.02 18.30 -6.46
CA PRO A 486 -25.09 17.69 -7.41
C PRO A 486 -25.69 16.44 -8.05
N GLU A 487 -25.30 16.18 -9.27
CA GLU A 487 -25.62 14.97 -10.02
C GLU A 487 -24.41 14.04 -10.04
N PHE A 488 -24.69 12.73 -10.03
CA PHE A 488 -23.67 11.70 -10.12
C PHE A 488 -23.90 10.85 -11.36
N LEU A 489 -22.88 10.79 -12.22
CA LEU A 489 -22.90 9.97 -13.42
C LEU A 489 -22.01 8.74 -13.17
N VAL A 490 -22.62 7.55 -13.10
CA VAL A 490 -21.95 6.31 -12.71
C VAL A 490 -22.14 5.24 -13.76
N ARG A 491 -21.06 4.55 -14.11
CA ARG A 491 -21.09 3.36 -14.97
C ARG A 491 -20.27 2.26 -14.33
N ALA A 492 -20.86 1.07 -14.19
CA ALA A 492 -20.17 -0.14 -13.74
C ALA A 492 -20.36 -1.25 -14.79
N VAL A 493 -19.28 -1.97 -15.09
CA VAL A 493 -19.28 -3.13 -15.98
C VAL A 493 -18.61 -4.29 -15.26
N LYS A 494 -19.28 -5.45 -15.28
CA LYS A 494 -18.74 -6.66 -14.66
C LYS A 494 -17.45 -7.14 -15.31
N ASP A 495 -16.65 -7.89 -14.58
CA ASP A 495 -15.60 -8.71 -15.16
C ASP A 495 -16.23 -9.81 -16.03
N PRO A 496 -15.88 -9.96 -17.31
CA PRO A 496 -16.46 -10.99 -18.17
C PRO A 496 -16.12 -12.42 -17.73
N MET A 497 -15.06 -12.60 -16.91
CA MET A 497 -14.57 -13.89 -16.44
C MET A 497 -15.11 -14.25 -15.05
N ASP A 498 -15.92 -13.40 -14.43
CA ASP A 498 -16.40 -13.55 -13.07
C ASP A 498 -17.93 -13.42 -12.97
N ALA A 499 -18.46 -13.37 -11.75
CA ALA A 499 -19.88 -13.29 -11.46
C ALA A 499 -20.55 -12.04 -12.06
N ASN A 500 -21.87 -12.03 -12.11
CA ASN A 500 -22.63 -10.84 -12.48
C ASN A 500 -22.60 -9.82 -11.34
N LEU A 501 -22.79 -8.53 -11.68
CA LEU A 501 -23.03 -7.50 -10.68
C LEU A 501 -24.34 -7.80 -9.94
N ASP A 502 -24.31 -7.77 -8.62
CA ASP A 502 -25.51 -7.87 -7.80
C ASP A 502 -26.22 -6.51 -7.76
N ARG A 503 -25.47 -5.46 -7.43
CA ARG A 503 -26.02 -4.09 -7.33
C ARG A 503 -24.94 -3.03 -7.51
N LEU A 504 -25.41 -1.78 -7.61
CA LEU A 504 -24.62 -0.58 -7.49
C LEU A 504 -25.15 0.22 -6.30
N GLN A 505 -24.28 0.54 -5.36
CA GLN A 505 -24.60 1.26 -4.13
C GLN A 505 -23.86 2.61 -4.10
N ILE A 506 -24.55 3.67 -3.70
CA ILE A 506 -23.94 4.97 -3.40
C ILE A 506 -23.98 5.17 -1.89
N VAL A 507 -22.81 5.25 -1.27
CA VAL A 507 -22.66 5.53 0.16
C VAL A 507 -22.27 6.99 0.33
N LYS A 508 -23.11 7.75 1.05
CA LYS A 508 -22.88 9.17 1.29
C LYS A 508 -22.47 9.40 2.75
N GLY A 509 -21.32 10.06 2.96
CA GLY A 509 -20.88 10.56 4.26
C GLY A 509 -21.02 12.08 4.36
N TRP A 510 -21.43 12.61 5.54
CA TRP A 510 -21.51 14.05 5.84
C TRP A 510 -21.29 14.32 7.33
#